data_3eff02d2c8dcad97c785a3125167ea2a
#
_entry.id   3eff02d2c8dcad97c785a3125167ea2a
#
_cell.length_a   1.000
_cell.length_b   1.000
_cell.length_c   1.000
_cell.angle_alpha   90.00
_cell.angle_beta   90.00
_cell.angle_gamma   90.00
#
_symmetry.space_group_name_H-M   'P 1'
#
loop_
_entity.id
_entity.type
_entity.pdbx_description
1 polymer ?
#
loop_
_entity_poly.entity_id
_entity_poly.type
_entity_poly.pdbx_seq_one_letter_code
_entity_poly.pdbx_strand_id
1 'polypeptide(L)'
;MSRDLQNFNSSEAVVLQYVDDILLCAETEEACSRASEECLNFLADCGYKASREKAQLCQQSVRYLGLIISEGTRAIGPERIKPILNHPLPMTLRQLRGFLGITGYCRIWIPGYGELARPLYKLIAEIQQAQIDKLVWSPETQKAFKILQTALLQAPALSLPTGSEFNLFVTERKGVALGVLTQPRGPHQQPIAYLSRELDVVSRGWPHCLRVIAAVALLAPEALKIINGQHLTVLTSHDVSGILNSKVNIWMTDSRLLKY
;
A
#
# COMPACT_ATOMS: atom_id res chain seq x y z
N MET A 1 -14.85 7.41 -23.61
CA MET A 1 -14.47 8.33 -22.50
C MET A 1 -12.97 8.51 -22.39
N SER A 2 -12.13 7.45 -22.24
CA SER A 2 -10.68 7.63 -22.07
C SER A 2 -9.98 8.33 -23.24
N ARG A 3 -10.37 8.07 -24.48
CA ARG A 3 -9.83 8.76 -25.67
C ARG A 3 -10.27 10.22 -25.75
N ASP A 4 -11.50 10.49 -25.32
CA ASP A 4 -12.06 11.83 -25.39
C ASP A 4 -11.46 12.73 -24.31
N LEU A 5 -11.33 12.22 -23.07
CA LEU A 5 -10.70 12.96 -21.97
C LEU A 5 -9.21 13.27 -22.19
N GLN A 6 -8.51 12.54 -23.07
CA GLN A 6 -7.16 12.92 -23.49
C GLN A 6 -7.11 14.25 -24.25
N ASN A 7 -8.24 14.66 -24.85
CA ASN A 7 -8.38 15.95 -25.54
C ASN A 7 -8.86 17.07 -24.61
N PHE A 8 -9.27 16.73 -23.37
CA PHE A 8 -9.62 17.73 -22.37
C PHE A 8 -8.37 18.22 -21.65
N ASN A 9 -8.04 19.49 -21.80
CA ASN A 9 -6.94 20.15 -21.09
C ASN A 9 -7.51 21.32 -20.30
N SER A 10 -7.40 21.26 -18.98
CA SER A 10 -7.60 22.42 -18.11
C SER A 10 -6.25 23.02 -17.75
N SER A 11 -6.10 24.34 -17.87
CA SER A 11 -4.90 25.06 -17.44
C SER A 11 -4.86 25.25 -15.91
N GLU A 12 -6.00 25.09 -15.23
CA GLU A 12 -6.17 25.39 -13.80
C GLU A 12 -6.29 24.14 -12.92
N ALA A 13 -6.43 22.95 -13.53
CA ALA A 13 -6.64 21.73 -12.78
C ALA A 13 -5.96 20.51 -13.40
N VAL A 14 -5.56 19.58 -12.55
CA VAL A 14 -5.09 18.25 -12.95
C VAL A 14 -6.27 17.30 -12.98
N VAL A 15 -6.46 16.60 -14.10
CA VAL A 15 -7.53 15.61 -14.29
C VAL A 15 -6.94 14.21 -14.24
N LEU A 16 -7.44 13.38 -13.34
CA LEU A 16 -7.10 11.97 -13.23
C LEU A 16 -8.34 11.14 -13.57
N GLN A 17 -8.18 10.18 -14.47
CA GLN A 17 -9.25 9.27 -14.86
C GLN A 17 -8.90 7.82 -14.49
N TYR A 18 -9.87 7.12 -13.94
CA TYR A 18 -9.81 5.68 -13.75
C TYR A 18 -11.13 5.06 -14.20
N VAL A 19 -11.14 4.43 -15.38
CA VAL A 19 -12.34 3.86 -16.03
C VAL A 19 -13.43 4.92 -16.16
N ASP A 20 -14.46 4.89 -15.31
CA ASP A 20 -15.59 5.82 -15.30
C ASP A 20 -15.47 6.91 -14.21
N ASP A 21 -14.54 6.77 -13.29
CA ASP A 21 -14.30 7.73 -12.22
C ASP A 21 -13.32 8.82 -12.66
N ILE A 22 -13.71 10.08 -12.47
CA ILE A 22 -12.88 11.25 -12.78
C ILE A 22 -12.61 12.00 -11.48
N LEU A 23 -11.33 12.29 -11.21
CA LEU A 23 -10.88 13.16 -10.12
C LEU A 23 -10.24 14.41 -10.71
N LEU A 24 -10.73 15.56 -10.30
CA LEU A 24 -10.27 16.86 -10.71
C LEU A 24 -9.65 17.56 -9.48
N CYS A 25 -8.41 18.01 -9.61
CA CYS A 25 -7.66 18.65 -8.51
C CYS A 25 -7.19 20.02 -8.93
N ALA A 26 -7.52 21.05 -8.17
CA ALA A 26 -7.08 22.43 -8.37
C ALA A 26 -6.54 23.02 -7.07
N GLU A 27 -5.77 24.10 -7.15
CA GLU A 27 -5.18 24.77 -5.99
C GLU A 27 -6.17 25.66 -5.21
N THR A 28 -7.19 26.20 -5.90
CA THR A 28 -8.21 27.06 -5.30
C THR A 28 -9.62 26.54 -5.61
N GLU A 29 -10.59 26.95 -4.79
CA GLU A 29 -11.99 26.59 -4.97
C GLU A 29 -12.56 27.15 -6.29
N GLU A 30 -12.19 28.38 -6.64
CA GLU A 30 -12.64 29.04 -7.85
C GLU A 30 -12.09 28.33 -9.11
N ALA A 31 -10.80 27.94 -9.10
CA ALA A 31 -10.20 27.15 -10.18
C ALA A 31 -10.86 25.78 -10.29
N CYS A 32 -11.13 25.13 -9.14
CA CYS A 32 -11.82 23.85 -9.11
C CYS A 32 -13.24 23.96 -9.69
N SER A 33 -13.99 25.03 -9.36
CA SER A 33 -15.34 25.25 -9.87
C SER A 33 -15.35 25.45 -11.38
N ARG A 34 -14.49 26.33 -11.90
CA ARG A 34 -14.38 26.58 -13.36
C ARG A 34 -13.99 25.32 -14.11
N ALA A 35 -12.93 24.63 -13.66
CA ALA A 35 -12.49 23.41 -14.30
C ALA A 35 -13.53 22.27 -14.23
N SER A 36 -14.32 22.22 -13.16
CA SER A 36 -15.43 21.27 -13.03
C SER A 36 -16.54 21.56 -14.03
N GLU A 37 -16.91 22.83 -14.22
CA GLU A 37 -17.90 23.25 -15.21
C GLU A 37 -17.43 22.95 -16.64
N GLU A 38 -16.18 23.31 -16.97
CA GLU A 38 -15.55 23.00 -18.25
C GLU A 38 -15.55 21.50 -18.55
N CYS A 39 -15.16 20.68 -17.54
CA CYS A 39 -15.14 19.23 -17.67
C CYS A 39 -16.54 18.64 -17.89
N LEU A 40 -17.54 19.11 -17.14
CA LEU A 40 -18.93 18.66 -17.31
C LEU A 40 -19.51 19.03 -18.66
N ASN A 41 -19.24 20.24 -19.16
CA ASN A 41 -19.67 20.69 -20.48
C ASN A 41 -18.98 19.86 -21.58
N PHE A 42 -17.67 19.64 -21.48
CA PHE A 42 -16.94 18.78 -22.40
C PHE A 42 -17.50 17.35 -22.45
N LEU A 43 -17.80 16.77 -21.28
CA LEU A 43 -18.39 15.44 -21.22
C LEU A 43 -19.80 15.40 -21.84
N ALA A 44 -20.61 16.44 -21.63
CA ALA A 44 -21.94 16.57 -22.25
C ALA A 44 -21.86 16.67 -23.79
N ASP A 45 -20.91 17.46 -24.31
CA ASP A 45 -20.66 17.59 -25.76
C ASP A 45 -20.21 16.26 -26.38
N CYS A 46 -19.46 15.45 -25.61
CA CYS A 46 -19.09 14.08 -26.01
C CYS A 46 -20.23 13.05 -25.82
N GLY A 47 -21.41 13.47 -25.33
CA GLY A 47 -22.59 12.60 -25.15
C GLY A 47 -22.57 11.80 -23.84
N TYR A 48 -21.67 12.08 -22.90
CA TYR A 48 -21.64 11.44 -21.59
C TYR A 48 -22.60 12.11 -20.60
N LYS A 49 -23.11 11.33 -19.66
CA LYS A 49 -24.00 11.81 -18.60
C LYS A 49 -23.35 11.60 -17.23
N ALA A 50 -23.15 12.67 -16.47
CA ALA A 50 -22.73 12.62 -15.08
C ALA A 50 -23.94 12.52 -14.14
N SER A 51 -23.85 11.70 -13.09
CA SER A 51 -24.90 11.61 -12.07
C SER A 51 -24.72 12.75 -11.06
N ARG A 52 -25.71 13.64 -10.96
CA ARG A 52 -25.71 14.74 -10.00
C ARG A 52 -25.63 14.27 -8.55
N GLU A 53 -26.29 13.15 -8.21
CA GLU A 53 -26.32 12.60 -6.86
C GLU A 53 -24.98 12.04 -6.40
N LYS A 54 -24.15 11.57 -7.36
CA LYS A 54 -22.83 10.99 -7.08
C LYS A 54 -21.69 12.00 -7.21
N ALA A 55 -21.95 13.15 -7.83
CA ALA A 55 -20.95 14.18 -8.04
C ALA A 55 -20.55 14.82 -6.70
N GLN A 56 -19.24 14.92 -6.47
CA GLN A 56 -18.62 15.58 -5.34
C GLN A 56 -17.89 16.79 -5.90
N LEU A 57 -18.56 17.96 -5.95
CA LEU A 57 -18.03 19.15 -6.58
C LEU A 57 -17.39 20.07 -5.53
N CYS A 58 -16.18 20.56 -5.83
CA CYS A 58 -15.44 21.57 -5.05
C CYS A 58 -15.38 21.25 -3.54
N GLN A 59 -14.99 20.01 -3.21
CA GLN A 59 -14.87 19.57 -1.81
C GLN A 59 -13.41 19.41 -1.43
N GLN A 60 -13.03 19.81 -0.21
CA GLN A 60 -11.70 19.60 0.35
C GLN A 60 -11.41 18.13 0.65
N SER A 61 -12.45 17.30 0.79
CA SER A 61 -12.35 15.88 1.05
C SER A 61 -13.29 15.13 0.12
N VAL A 62 -12.75 14.25 -0.70
CA VAL A 62 -13.52 13.49 -1.71
C VAL A 62 -13.31 11.98 -1.56
N ARG A 63 -14.33 11.23 -1.94
CA ARG A 63 -14.24 9.77 -2.06
C ARG A 63 -13.84 9.43 -3.50
N TYR A 64 -12.71 8.78 -3.64
CA TYR A 64 -12.19 8.34 -4.94
C TYR A 64 -11.59 6.94 -4.83
N LEU A 65 -12.06 6.01 -5.65
CA LEU A 65 -11.62 4.60 -5.70
C LEU A 65 -11.64 3.89 -4.32
N GLY A 66 -12.64 4.21 -3.48
CA GLY A 66 -12.79 3.65 -2.13
C GLY A 66 -11.80 4.19 -1.10
N LEU A 67 -11.15 5.30 -1.42
CA LEU A 67 -10.31 6.08 -0.52
C LEU A 67 -10.98 7.43 -0.22
N ILE A 68 -10.62 8.01 0.89
CA ILE A 68 -10.88 9.42 1.21
C ILE A 68 -9.58 10.16 0.94
N ILE A 69 -9.61 11.10 0.00
CA ILE A 69 -8.49 11.98 -0.34
C ILE A 69 -8.81 13.35 0.22
N SER A 70 -7.92 13.90 1.03
CA SER A 70 -8.09 15.19 1.68
C SER A 70 -6.73 15.80 2.04
N GLU A 71 -6.51 17.07 1.71
CA GLU A 71 -5.35 17.86 2.17
C GLU A 71 -3.99 17.14 2.04
N GLY A 72 -3.74 16.53 0.87
CA GLY A 72 -2.48 15.82 0.61
C GLY A 72 -2.35 14.47 1.36
N THR A 73 -3.45 13.97 1.91
CA THR A 73 -3.52 12.66 2.58
C THR A 73 -4.52 11.72 1.91
N ARG A 74 -4.36 10.43 2.15
CA ARG A 74 -5.29 9.38 1.73
C ARG A 74 -5.61 8.46 2.90
N ALA A 75 -6.88 8.22 3.14
CA ALA A 75 -7.38 7.27 4.13
C ALA A 75 -8.26 6.21 3.48
N ILE A 76 -8.44 5.07 4.14
CA ILE A 76 -9.36 4.03 3.64
C ILE A 76 -10.80 4.49 3.92
N GLY A 77 -11.65 4.45 2.90
CA GLY A 77 -13.06 4.79 3.04
C GLY A 77 -13.82 3.81 3.94
N PRO A 78 -14.84 4.28 4.66
CA PRO A 78 -15.64 3.45 5.56
C PRO A 78 -16.36 2.30 4.83
N GLU A 79 -16.69 2.49 3.55
CA GLU A 79 -17.26 1.47 2.68
C GLU A 79 -16.34 0.26 2.46
N ARG A 80 -15.02 0.42 2.60
CA ARG A 80 -14.04 -0.69 2.58
C ARG A 80 -13.80 -1.29 3.96
N ILE A 81 -13.81 -0.46 5.00
CA ILE A 81 -13.55 -0.90 6.38
C ILE A 81 -14.72 -1.76 6.89
N LYS A 82 -15.97 -1.30 6.70
CA LYS A 82 -17.17 -2.00 7.18
C LYS A 82 -17.29 -3.46 6.74
N PRO A 83 -17.12 -3.83 5.44
CA PRO A 83 -17.15 -5.22 5.00
C PRO A 83 -16.07 -6.09 5.63
N ILE A 84 -14.88 -5.52 5.91
CA ILE A 84 -13.78 -6.26 6.56
C ILE A 84 -14.10 -6.52 8.03
N LEU A 85 -14.59 -5.50 8.74
CA LEU A 85 -14.98 -5.62 10.15
C LEU A 85 -16.11 -6.62 10.36
N ASN A 86 -17.10 -6.61 9.47
CA ASN A 86 -18.28 -7.48 9.56
C ASN A 86 -18.07 -8.83 8.84
N HIS A 87 -16.86 -9.09 8.32
CA HIS A 87 -16.60 -10.33 7.62
C HIS A 87 -16.73 -11.52 8.58
N PRO A 88 -17.61 -12.49 8.31
CA PRO A 88 -17.73 -13.67 9.15
C PRO A 88 -16.45 -14.51 9.12
N LEU A 89 -16.24 -15.33 10.14
CA LEU A 89 -15.11 -16.24 10.16
C LEU A 89 -15.18 -17.16 8.92
N PRO A 90 -14.16 -17.18 8.06
CA PRO A 90 -14.16 -17.99 6.85
C PRO A 90 -14.34 -19.49 7.14
N MET A 91 -15.24 -20.14 6.41
CA MET A 91 -15.52 -21.58 6.52
C MET A 91 -14.77 -22.38 5.45
N THR A 92 -14.36 -21.73 4.35
CA THR A 92 -13.69 -22.36 3.21
C THR A 92 -12.39 -21.65 2.86
N LEU A 93 -11.49 -22.38 2.20
CA LEU A 93 -10.23 -21.82 1.68
C LEU A 93 -10.46 -20.62 0.74
N ARG A 94 -11.51 -20.70 -0.10
CA ARG A 94 -11.91 -19.61 -1.01
C ARG A 94 -12.27 -18.33 -0.23
N GLN A 95 -13.06 -18.46 0.84
CA GLN A 95 -13.45 -17.33 1.69
C GLN A 95 -12.25 -16.72 2.42
N LEU A 96 -11.33 -17.57 2.94
CA LEU A 96 -10.10 -17.10 3.58
C LEU A 96 -9.20 -16.33 2.61
N ARG A 97 -9.04 -16.83 1.38
CA ARG A 97 -8.31 -16.11 0.33
C ARG A 97 -8.99 -14.79 -0.05
N GLY A 98 -10.33 -14.77 -0.10
CA GLY A 98 -11.09 -13.54 -0.32
C GLY A 98 -10.84 -12.49 0.76
N PHE A 99 -10.91 -12.90 2.04
CA PHE A 99 -10.59 -12.04 3.18
C PHE A 99 -9.16 -11.48 3.11
N LEU A 100 -8.16 -12.34 2.85
CA LEU A 100 -6.76 -11.92 2.69
C LEU A 100 -6.55 -11.04 1.46
N GLY A 101 -7.32 -11.21 0.40
CA GLY A 101 -7.29 -10.33 -0.77
C GLY A 101 -7.76 -8.91 -0.43
N ILE A 102 -8.88 -8.79 0.30
CA ILE A 102 -9.44 -7.50 0.70
C ILE A 102 -8.50 -6.80 1.70
N THR A 103 -8.03 -7.49 2.74
CA THR A 103 -7.11 -6.93 3.72
C THR A 103 -5.74 -6.65 3.12
N GLY A 104 -5.29 -7.47 2.17
CA GLY A 104 -4.04 -7.31 1.44
C GLY A 104 -4.01 -6.06 0.55
N TYR A 105 -5.15 -5.66 0.00
CA TYR A 105 -5.29 -4.38 -0.69
C TYR A 105 -4.98 -3.19 0.25
N CYS A 106 -5.41 -3.30 1.51
CA CYS A 106 -5.23 -2.28 2.52
C CYS A 106 -3.88 -2.39 3.27
N ARG A 107 -2.98 -3.29 2.87
CA ARG A 107 -1.74 -3.62 3.61
C ARG A 107 -0.83 -2.44 3.90
N ILE A 108 -0.81 -1.44 3.00
CA ILE A 108 0.05 -0.26 3.16
C ILE A 108 -0.38 0.66 4.30
N TRP A 109 -1.61 0.52 4.81
CA TRP A 109 -2.12 1.20 6.00
C TRP A 109 -1.92 0.42 7.30
N ILE A 110 -1.50 -0.85 7.22
CA ILE A 110 -1.38 -1.75 8.37
C ILE A 110 0.10 -1.98 8.68
N PRO A 111 0.65 -1.38 9.77
CA PRO A 111 2.00 -1.68 10.21
C PRO A 111 2.18 -3.18 10.46
N GLY A 112 3.22 -3.77 9.86
CA GLY A 112 3.54 -5.18 10.07
C GLY A 112 2.53 -6.18 9.50
N TYR A 113 1.75 -5.82 8.48
CA TYR A 113 0.75 -6.70 7.85
C TYR A 113 1.29 -8.11 7.60
N GLY A 114 2.53 -8.26 7.12
CA GLY A 114 3.14 -9.55 6.85
C GLY A 114 3.28 -10.44 8.09
N GLU A 115 3.57 -9.85 9.27
CA GLU A 115 3.61 -10.61 10.53
C GLU A 115 2.19 -11.01 10.97
N LEU A 116 1.24 -10.09 10.88
CA LEU A 116 -0.15 -10.31 11.30
C LEU A 116 -0.87 -11.36 10.44
N ALA A 117 -0.62 -11.35 9.14
CA ALA A 117 -1.25 -12.27 8.19
C ALA A 117 -0.55 -13.64 8.10
N ARG A 118 0.70 -13.77 8.57
CA ARG A 118 1.51 -15.00 8.48
C ARG A 118 0.78 -16.26 8.95
N PRO A 119 0.09 -16.29 10.13
CA PRO A 119 -0.61 -17.50 10.58
C PRO A 119 -1.69 -17.95 9.59
N LEU A 120 -2.36 -17.01 8.93
CA LEU A 120 -3.41 -17.31 7.96
C LEU A 120 -2.84 -17.81 6.62
N TYR A 121 -1.70 -17.26 6.17
CA TYR A 121 -1.00 -17.80 4.98
C TYR A 121 -0.43 -19.19 5.24
N LYS A 122 0.09 -19.47 6.45
CA LYS A 122 0.52 -20.82 6.84
C LYS A 122 -0.66 -21.80 6.82
N LEU A 123 -1.80 -21.44 7.38
CA LEU A 123 -3.01 -22.25 7.35
C LEU A 123 -3.42 -22.60 5.91
N ILE A 124 -3.33 -21.63 4.98
CA ILE A 124 -3.59 -21.90 3.55
C ILE A 124 -2.60 -22.94 3.00
N ALA A 125 -1.31 -22.80 3.29
CA ALA A 125 -0.29 -23.71 2.79
C ALA A 125 -0.48 -25.13 3.34
N GLU A 126 -0.77 -25.28 4.62
CA GLU A 126 -1.04 -26.57 5.28
C GLU A 126 -2.24 -27.30 4.66
N ILE A 127 -3.35 -26.57 4.44
CA ILE A 127 -4.55 -27.12 3.82
C ILE A 127 -4.28 -27.58 2.39
N GLN A 128 -3.52 -26.78 1.63
CA GLN A 128 -3.15 -27.15 0.25
C GLN A 128 -2.27 -28.39 0.19
N GLN A 129 -1.30 -28.53 1.12
CA GLN A 129 -0.44 -29.71 1.21
C GLN A 129 -1.21 -30.96 1.62
N ALA A 130 -2.16 -30.81 2.55
CA ALA A 130 -2.97 -31.94 3.05
C ALA A 130 -4.14 -32.31 2.10
N GLN A 131 -4.41 -31.51 1.06
CA GLN A 131 -5.55 -31.69 0.14
C GLN A 131 -6.91 -31.78 0.88
N ILE A 132 -7.05 -31.02 1.98
CA ILE A 132 -8.24 -30.99 2.80
C ILE A 132 -9.07 -29.75 2.41
N ASP A 133 -10.38 -29.92 2.18
CA ASP A 133 -11.27 -28.81 1.83
C ASP A 133 -11.76 -28.00 3.03
N LYS A 134 -11.64 -28.56 4.24
CA LYS A 134 -12.19 -27.96 5.45
C LYS A 134 -11.14 -27.15 6.21
N LEU A 135 -11.49 -25.88 6.50
CA LEU A 135 -10.70 -25.02 7.38
C LEU A 135 -10.81 -25.47 8.84
N VAL A 136 -9.67 -25.73 9.46
CA VAL A 136 -9.58 -25.98 10.91
C VAL A 136 -8.89 -24.79 11.57
N TRP A 137 -9.65 -24.06 12.36
CA TRP A 137 -9.17 -22.87 13.06
C TRP A 137 -8.50 -23.22 14.39
N SER A 138 -7.24 -22.83 14.54
CA SER A 138 -6.56 -22.82 15.83
C SER A 138 -6.81 -21.50 16.57
N PRO A 139 -6.57 -21.42 17.89
CA PRO A 139 -6.63 -20.16 18.64
C PRO A 139 -5.72 -19.07 18.06
N GLU A 140 -4.54 -19.44 17.53
CA GLU A 140 -3.58 -18.52 16.90
C GLU A 140 -4.13 -17.94 15.61
N THR A 141 -4.69 -18.77 14.73
CA THR A 141 -5.25 -18.30 13.44
C THR A 141 -6.51 -17.46 13.64
N GLN A 142 -7.37 -17.82 14.60
CA GLN A 142 -8.52 -16.99 14.97
C GLN A 142 -8.10 -15.62 15.53
N LYS A 143 -7.06 -15.59 16.36
CA LYS A 143 -6.49 -14.33 16.87
C LYS A 143 -5.95 -13.47 15.73
N ALA A 144 -5.18 -14.06 14.79
CA ALA A 144 -4.65 -13.36 13.62
C ALA A 144 -5.77 -12.76 12.75
N PHE A 145 -6.85 -13.52 12.52
CA PHE A 145 -8.03 -13.04 11.80
C PHE A 145 -8.66 -11.82 12.49
N LYS A 146 -8.90 -11.88 13.79
CA LYS A 146 -9.46 -10.76 14.56
C LYS A 146 -8.55 -9.53 14.58
N ILE A 147 -7.24 -9.73 14.72
CA ILE A 147 -6.28 -8.62 14.69
C ILE A 147 -6.33 -7.91 13.34
N LEU A 148 -6.35 -8.66 12.22
CA LEU A 148 -6.46 -8.05 10.89
C LEU A 148 -7.78 -7.33 10.66
N GLN A 149 -8.90 -7.84 11.19
CA GLN A 149 -10.18 -7.13 11.14
C GLN A 149 -10.11 -5.77 11.83
N THR A 150 -9.50 -5.70 13.01
CA THR A 150 -9.46 -4.49 13.84
C THR A 150 -8.31 -3.55 13.46
N ALA A 151 -7.26 -4.05 12.82
CA ALA A 151 -6.09 -3.24 12.44
C ALA A 151 -6.46 -2.03 11.55
N LEU A 152 -7.49 -2.17 10.71
CA LEU A 152 -7.96 -1.10 9.84
C LEU A 152 -8.73 0.01 10.57
N LEU A 153 -9.27 -0.25 11.76
CA LEU A 153 -9.90 0.79 12.58
C LEU A 153 -8.91 1.84 13.09
N GLN A 154 -7.67 1.41 13.28
CA GLN A 154 -6.59 2.25 13.79
C GLN A 154 -5.65 2.71 12.66
N ALA A 155 -6.02 2.42 11.41
CA ALA A 155 -5.20 2.79 10.26
C ALA A 155 -5.11 4.32 10.14
N PRO A 156 -3.90 4.90 10.16
CA PRO A 156 -3.74 6.34 10.02
C PRO A 156 -4.05 6.78 8.58
N ALA A 157 -4.38 8.04 8.40
CA ALA A 157 -4.27 8.66 7.09
C ALA A 157 -2.79 8.68 6.67
N LEU A 158 -2.51 8.31 5.43
CA LEU A 158 -1.17 8.32 4.84
C LEU A 158 -1.01 9.53 3.95
N SER A 159 0.16 10.13 3.94
CA SER A 159 0.47 11.24 3.04
C SER A 159 0.53 10.76 1.59
N LEU A 160 0.14 11.63 0.67
CA LEU A 160 0.46 11.49 -0.74
C LEU A 160 1.94 11.84 -0.96
N PRO A 161 2.67 11.12 -1.81
CA PRO A 161 4.06 11.44 -2.13
C PRO A 161 4.11 12.73 -2.97
N THR A 162 4.46 13.84 -2.35
CA THR A 162 4.51 15.16 -2.99
C THR A 162 5.92 15.75 -3.05
N GLY A 163 6.86 15.18 -2.29
CA GLY A 163 8.25 15.64 -2.24
C GLY A 163 9.14 15.02 -3.32
N SER A 164 10.41 15.41 -3.33
CA SER A 164 11.48 14.81 -4.15
C SER A 164 12.41 13.90 -3.33
N GLU A 165 12.33 13.97 -2.01
CA GLU A 165 13.17 13.20 -1.09
C GLU A 165 12.30 12.33 -0.18
N PHE A 166 12.67 11.06 -0.08
CA PHE A 166 11.93 10.08 0.71
C PHE A 166 12.87 9.25 1.56
N ASN A 167 12.37 8.82 2.73
CA ASN A 167 13.08 7.97 3.65
C ASN A 167 12.36 6.63 3.81
N LEU A 168 13.11 5.53 3.72
CA LEU A 168 12.62 4.19 4.00
C LEU A 168 13.33 3.65 5.24
N PHE A 169 12.63 3.60 6.36
CA PHE A 169 13.12 2.96 7.57
C PHE A 169 12.89 1.46 7.46
N VAL A 170 13.96 0.67 7.53
CA VAL A 170 13.88 -0.79 7.37
C VAL A 170 14.40 -1.49 8.62
N THR A 171 13.65 -2.48 9.06
CA THR A 171 14.08 -3.44 10.09
C THR A 171 13.67 -4.85 9.71
N GLU A 172 14.30 -5.84 10.33
CA GLU A 172 13.91 -7.25 10.20
C GLU A 172 13.51 -7.79 11.57
N ARG A 173 12.40 -8.50 11.63
CA ARG A 173 11.94 -9.16 12.85
C ARG A 173 11.33 -10.52 12.54
N LYS A 174 11.87 -11.57 13.16
CA LYS A 174 11.36 -12.96 13.04
C LYS A 174 11.18 -13.43 11.60
N GLY A 175 12.11 -13.06 10.70
CA GLY A 175 12.07 -13.44 9.28
C GLY A 175 11.06 -12.62 8.46
N VAL A 176 10.64 -11.45 8.93
CA VAL A 176 9.81 -10.50 8.19
C VAL A 176 10.57 -9.19 8.04
N ALA A 177 10.71 -8.73 6.81
CA ALA A 177 11.13 -7.38 6.48
C ALA A 177 9.99 -6.42 6.80
N LEU A 178 10.27 -5.39 7.56
CA LEU A 178 9.33 -4.33 7.95
C LEU A 178 9.90 -3.00 7.51
N GLY A 179 9.08 -2.18 6.86
CA GLY A 179 9.49 -0.86 6.38
C GLY A 179 8.42 0.19 6.59
N VAL A 180 8.87 1.42 6.83
CA VAL A 180 8.00 2.60 6.82
C VAL A 180 8.58 3.58 5.81
N LEU A 181 7.83 3.83 4.75
CA LEU A 181 8.15 4.85 3.76
C LEU A 181 7.58 6.18 4.23
N THR A 182 8.42 7.20 4.30
CA THR A 182 8.05 8.53 4.78
C THR A 182 8.57 9.61 3.85
N GLN A 183 8.03 10.81 4.01
CA GLN A 183 8.58 12.05 3.44
C GLN A 183 8.83 13.06 4.56
N PRO A 184 9.91 13.87 4.50
CA PRO A 184 10.13 14.94 5.45
C PRO A 184 9.10 16.06 5.25
N ARG A 185 8.53 16.55 6.36
CA ARG A 185 7.68 17.74 6.37
C ARG A 185 8.02 18.60 7.58
N GLY A 186 8.88 19.58 7.37
CA GLY A 186 9.50 20.30 8.48
C GLY A 186 10.29 19.36 9.39
N PRO A 187 10.13 19.40 10.71
CA PRO A 187 10.85 18.53 11.64
C PRO A 187 10.28 17.10 11.72
N HIS A 188 9.18 16.81 11.04
CA HIS A 188 8.46 15.54 11.16
C HIS A 188 8.62 14.65 9.92
N GLN A 189 8.55 13.35 10.13
CA GLN A 189 8.45 12.34 9.07
C GLN A 189 7.00 11.93 8.90
N GLN A 190 6.43 12.19 7.72
CA GLN A 190 5.05 11.79 7.42
C GLN A 190 5.02 10.43 6.73
N PRO A 191 4.27 9.46 7.24
CA PRO A 191 4.16 8.15 6.64
C PRO A 191 3.38 8.20 5.32
N ILE A 192 3.93 7.55 4.29
CA ILE A 192 3.34 7.34 2.97
C ILE A 192 2.82 5.91 2.83
N ALA A 193 3.57 4.95 3.36
CA ALA A 193 3.20 3.54 3.31
C ALA A 193 3.91 2.73 4.40
N TYR A 194 3.23 1.73 4.94
CA TYR A 194 3.83 0.64 5.69
C TYR A 194 4.07 -0.53 4.76
N LEU A 195 5.30 -1.02 4.71
CA LEU A 195 5.71 -2.12 3.87
C LEU A 195 6.08 -3.33 4.74
N SER A 196 5.70 -4.52 4.32
CA SER A 196 6.09 -5.74 5.00
C SER A 196 6.12 -6.92 4.05
N ARG A 197 7.20 -7.71 4.12
CA ARG A 197 7.42 -8.91 3.31
C ARG A 197 8.08 -10.00 4.12
N GLU A 198 7.66 -11.23 3.93
CA GLU A 198 8.34 -12.37 4.51
C GLU A 198 9.63 -12.66 3.74
N LEU A 199 10.74 -12.85 4.47
CA LEU A 199 12.01 -13.29 3.88
C LEU A 199 11.84 -14.72 3.36
N ASP A 200 12.54 -15.08 2.30
CA ASP A 200 12.60 -16.46 1.83
C ASP A 200 13.30 -17.39 2.85
N VAL A 201 13.12 -18.70 2.66
CA VAL A 201 13.62 -19.71 3.60
C VAL A 201 15.14 -19.63 3.76
N VAL A 202 15.87 -19.28 2.70
CA VAL A 202 17.35 -19.21 2.72
C VAL A 202 17.79 -17.99 3.52
N SER A 203 17.27 -16.81 3.20
CA SER A 203 17.66 -15.56 3.86
C SER A 203 17.22 -15.51 5.32
N ARG A 204 16.18 -16.23 5.74
CA ARG A 204 15.82 -16.38 7.15
C ARG A 204 16.90 -17.06 8.00
N GLY A 205 17.68 -17.94 7.41
CA GLY A 205 18.82 -18.61 8.06
C GLY A 205 20.09 -17.77 8.17
N TRP A 206 20.11 -16.59 7.60
CA TRP A 206 21.30 -15.73 7.62
C TRP A 206 21.49 -15.01 8.97
N PRO A 207 22.72 -14.58 9.29
CA PRO A 207 22.97 -13.67 10.38
C PRO A 207 22.08 -12.40 10.29
N HIS A 208 21.74 -11.81 11.43
CA HIS A 208 20.77 -10.71 11.49
C HIS A 208 21.16 -9.52 10.59
N CYS A 209 22.44 -9.14 10.54
CA CYS A 209 22.92 -8.07 9.66
C CYS A 209 22.62 -8.35 8.16
N LEU A 210 22.79 -9.60 7.70
CA LEU A 210 22.51 -10.00 6.33
C LEU A 210 20.99 -10.09 6.08
N ARG A 211 20.20 -10.47 7.08
CA ARG A 211 18.72 -10.43 6.97
C ARG A 211 18.20 -9.00 6.80
N VAL A 212 18.85 -8.00 7.42
CA VAL A 212 18.50 -6.59 7.20
C VAL A 212 18.80 -6.18 5.77
N ILE A 213 19.94 -6.61 5.18
CA ILE A 213 20.23 -6.37 3.76
C ILE A 213 19.17 -7.00 2.86
N ALA A 214 18.80 -8.26 3.12
CA ALA A 214 17.72 -8.92 2.38
C ALA A 214 16.37 -8.18 2.53
N ALA A 215 16.08 -7.64 3.73
CA ALA A 215 14.90 -6.83 3.96
C ALA A 215 14.90 -5.55 3.12
N VAL A 216 16.05 -4.85 3.04
CA VAL A 216 16.20 -3.66 2.18
C VAL A 216 15.97 -4.04 0.72
N ALA A 217 16.61 -5.10 0.23
CA ALA A 217 16.47 -5.55 -1.16
C ALA A 217 15.03 -5.90 -1.54
N LEU A 218 14.21 -6.38 -0.59
CA LEU A 218 12.80 -6.69 -0.81
C LEU A 218 11.91 -5.43 -0.79
N LEU A 219 12.18 -4.48 0.09
CA LEU A 219 11.27 -3.35 0.33
C LEU A 219 11.61 -2.11 -0.49
N ALA A 220 12.89 -1.87 -0.83
CA ALA A 220 13.29 -0.71 -1.60
C ALA A 220 12.63 -0.64 -3.00
N PRO A 221 12.54 -1.74 -3.78
CA PRO A 221 11.83 -1.72 -5.05
C PRO A 221 10.33 -1.42 -4.92
N GLU A 222 9.69 -1.84 -3.82
CA GLU A 222 8.28 -1.51 -3.56
C GLU A 222 8.11 -0.03 -3.21
N ALA A 223 9.02 0.52 -2.39
CA ALA A 223 9.03 1.93 -2.06
C ALA A 223 9.25 2.80 -3.31
N LEU A 224 10.23 2.45 -4.16
CA LEU A 224 10.52 3.17 -5.41
C LEU A 224 9.33 3.21 -6.36
N LYS A 225 8.51 2.15 -6.43
CA LYS A 225 7.26 2.16 -7.22
C LYS A 225 6.24 3.17 -6.70
N ILE A 226 6.15 3.33 -5.37
CA ILE A 226 5.20 4.27 -4.75
C ILE A 226 5.61 5.72 -5.00
N ILE A 227 6.92 6.00 -5.04
CA ILE A 227 7.47 7.34 -5.23
C ILE A 227 7.91 7.62 -6.68
N ASN A 228 7.50 6.77 -7.63
CA ASN A 228 7.83 6.90 -9.07
C ASN A 228 9.33 7.04 -9.36
N GLY A 229 10.17 6.28 -8.63
CA GLY A 229 11.62 6.26 -8.85
C GLY A 229 12.38 7.50 -8.36
N GLN A 230 11.75 8.35 -7.55
CA GLN A 230 12.41 9.52 -6.97
C GLN A 230 13.46 9.10 -5.93
N HIS A 231 14.22 10.10 -5.42
CA HIS A 231 15.32 9.83 -4.50
C HIS A 231 14.85 9.17 -3.20
N LEU A 232 15.46 8.02 -2.87
CA LEU A 232 15.12 7.21 -1.70
C LEU A 232 16.36 7.03 -0.81
N THR A 233 16.31 7.55 0.41
CA THR A 233 17.30 7.28 1.45
C THR A 233 16.82 6.10 2.30
N VAL A 234 17.62 5.04 2.38
CA VAL A 234 17.31 3.87 3.22
C VAL A 234 18.02 3.98 4.56
N LEU A 235 17.25 3.88 5.64
CA LEU A 235 17.70 3.98 7.01
C LEU A 235 17.50 2.63 7.73
N THR A 236 18.56 2.11 8.32
CA THR A 236 18.55 0.82 9.03
C THR A 236 19.23 0.95 10.38
N SER A 237 18.93 0.02 11.30
CA SER A 237 19.59 -0.06 12.61
C SER A 237 21.03 -0.61 12.53
N HIS A 238 21.46 -1.10 11.36
CA HIS A 238 22.79 -1.65 11.13
C HIS A 238 23.51 -0.84 10.05
N ASP A 239 24.82 -0.78 10.13
CA ASP A 239 25.65 -0.17 9.08
C ASP A 239 25.71 -1.09 7.86
N VAL A 240 24.65 -1.04 7.04
CA VAL A 240 24.56 -1.79 5.79
C VAL A 240 25.60 -1.34 4.79
N SER A 241 25.92 -0.04 4.75
CA SER A 241 26.95 0.51 3.84
C SER A 241 28.33 -0.04 4.16
N GLY A 242 28.71 -0.09 5.45
CA GLY A 242 29.95 -0.71 5.88
C GLY A 242 30.03 -2.21 5.55
N ILE A 243 28.92 -2.93 5.69
CA ILE A 243 28.85 -4.36 5.34
C ILE A 243 28.99 -4.57 3.82
N LEU A 244 28.32 -3.77 2.99
CA LEU A 244 28.41 -3.87 1.53
C LEU A 244 29.79 -3.47 0.99
N ASN A 245 30.45 -2.49 1.61
CA ASN A 245 31.78 -2.03 1.23
C ASN A 245 32.91 -2.92 1.77
N SER A 246 32.68 -3.61 2.91
CA SER A 246 33.60 -4.64 3.36
C SER A 246 33.56 -5.80 2.37
N LYS A 247 34.74 -6.33 1.99
CA LYS A 247 34.84 -7.50 1.08
C LYS A 247 34.16 -8.73 1.71
N VAL A 248 32.82 -8.72 1.76
CA VAL A 248 31.95 -9.78 2.32
C VAL A 248 31.98 -11.08 1.47
N ASN A 249 32.90 -11.18 0.53
CA ASN A 249 33.11 -12.36 -0.32
C ASN A 249 33.36 -13.67 0.44
N ILE A 250 33.54 -13.62 1.77
CA ILE A 250 33.89 -14.80 2.58
C ILE A 250 32.66 -15.66 2.92
N TRP A 251 31.44 -15.11 2.87
CA TRP A 251 30.24 -15.78 3.40
C TRP A 251 29.11 -16.01 2.39
N MET A 252 29.17 -15.41 1.22
CA MET A 252 28.13 -15.51 0.19
C MET A 252 28.70 -16.07 -1.12
N THR A 253 28.08 -17.11 -1.65
CA THR A 253 28.36 -17.57 -3.01
C THR A 253 27.81 -16.57 -4.03
N ASP A 254 28.46 -16.45 -5.20
CA ASP A 254 28.07 -15.51 -6.28
C ASP A 254 26.61 -15.63 -6.68
N SER A 255 26.04 -16.84 -6.68
CA SER A 255 24.62 -17.09 -6.97
C SER A 255 23.67 -16.52 -5.91
N ARG A 256 24.14 -16.27 -4.69
CA ARG A 256 23.35 -15.64 -3.62
C ARG A 256 23.44 -14.11 -3.66
N LEU A 257 24.59 -13.56 -4.08
CA LEU A 257 24.78 -12.13 -4.30
C LEU A 257 23.94 -11.62 -5.48
N LEU A 258 23.83 -12.40 -6.56
CA LEU A 258 23.05 -12.02 -7.74
C LEU A 258 21.53 -11.97 -7.50
N LYS A 259 21.04 -12.53 -6.41
CA LYS A 259 19.61 -12.53 -6.06
C LYS A 259 19.19 -11.25 -5.32
N TYR A 260 20.11 -10.54 -4.68
CA TYR A 260 19.90 -9.36 -3.85
C TYR A 260 20.85 -8.22 -4.27
#